data_5fde5b656efc3b06487c1cf74024ca93
#
_entry.id   5fde5b656efc3b06487c1cf74024ca93
#
_cell.length_a   1.000
_cell.length_b   1.000
_cell.length_c   1.000
_cell.angle_alpha   90.00
_cell.angle_beta   90.00
_cell.angle_gamma   90.00
#
_symmetry.space_group_name_H-M   'P 1'
#
loop_
_entity.id
_entity.type
_entity.pdbx_description
1 polymer ?
#
loop_
_entity_poly.entity_id
_entity_poly.type
_entity_poly.pdbx_seq_one_letter_code
_entity_poly.pdbx_strand_id
1 'polypeptide(L)'
;MTSLVFVPADEVIDVWMNVIEPFMAKNQDEISEEMDNFIDYFVETYLGKVERSGRRGNPRIKIPTWNKFASVLEKFPCTNNGAEAFNGAWNKCTLREEGLVHQKVHDARVNVVDPLAPGSARKQYSKNKEMLIFSLVSQYAQIPDKQNYLQEVGGIMKL
;
A
#
# COMPACT_ATOMS: atom_id res chain seq x y z
N MET A 1 -2.48 0.59 -3.75
CA MET A 1 -1.34 1.56 -3.64
C MET A 1 -0.42 1.30 -2.46
N THR A 2 -0.92 0.86 -1.31
CA THR A 2 -0.08 0.51 -0.14
C THR A 2 1.02 -0.52 -0.45
N SER A 3 0.79 -1.40 -1.42
CA SER A 3 1.77 -2.43 -1.82
C SER A 3 3.04 -1.87 -2.47
N LEU A 4 2.99 -0.66 -3.08
CA LEU A 4 4.16 -0.02 -3.68
C LEU A 4 5.29 0.29 -2.68
N VAL A 5 4.95 0.41 -1.41
CA VAL A 5 5.91 0.61 -0.31
C VAL A 5 6.93 -0.54 -0.25
N PHE A 6 6.54 -1.73 -0.74
CA PHE A 6 7.32 -2.96 -0.72
C PHE A 6 7.87 -3.37 -2.09
N VAL A 7 7.93 -2.45 -3.05
CA VAL A 7 8.62 -2.61 -4.34
C VAL A 7 10.00 -1.97 -4.24
N PRO A 8 11.06 -2.51 -4.87
CA PRO A 8 12.37 -1.84 -4.91
C PRO A 8 12.23 -0.37 -5.31
N ALA A 9 12.95 0.52 -4.62
CA ALA A 9 12.77 1.96 -4.78
C ALA A 9 13.04 2.47 -6.22
N ASP A 10 13.94 1.81 -6.93
CA ASP A 10 14.31 2.05 -8.32
C ASP A 10 13.28 1.50 -9.31
N GLU A 11 12.49 0.48 -8.93
CA GLU A 11 11.45 -0.10 -9.78
C GLU A 11 10.04 0.48 -9.53
N VAL A 12 9.85 1.31 -8.51
CA VAL A 12 8.52 1.87 -8.15
C VAL A 12 7.83 2.55 -9.33
N ILE A 13 8.57 3.37 -10.08
CA ILE A 13 8.02 4.09 -11.22
C ILE A 13 7.65 3.14 -12.36
N ASP A 14 8.49 2.16 -12.63
CA ASP A 14 8.23 1.17 -13.70
C ASP A 14 7.02 0.30 -13.36
N VAL A 15 6.89 -0.14 -12.12
CA VAL A 15 5.72 -0.89 -11.65
C VAL A 15 4.45 -0.02 -11.69
N TRP A 16 4.55 1.26 -11.35
CA TRP A 16 3.43 2.18 -11.50
C TRP A 16 2.96 2.26 -12.94
N MET A 17 3.87 2.57 -13.87
CA MET A 17 3.55 2.79 -15.28
C MET A 17 3.10 1.52 -16.01
N ASN A 18 3.72 0.39 -15.71
CA ASN A 18 3.51 -0.85 -16.47
C ASN A 18 2.47 -1.80 -15.85
N VAL A 19 2.13 -1.62 -14.58
CA VAL A 19 1.19 -2.50 -13.87
C VAL A 19 -0.03 -1.73 -13.37
N ILE A 20 0.17 -0.63 -12.64
CA ILE A 20 -0.93 0.06 -11.95
C ILE A 20 -1.71 0.95 -12.91
N GLU A 21 -1.06 1.78 -13.71
CA GLU A 21 -1.75 2.63 -14.68
C GLU A 21 -2.59 1.82 -15.69
N PRO A 22 -2.08 0.74 -16.31
CA PRO A 22 -2.90 -0.10 -17.19
C PRO A 22 -4.05 -0.79 -16.47
N PHE A 23 -3.85 -1.22 -15.23
CA PHE A 23 -4.92 -1.81 -14.41
C PHE A 23 -6.03 -0.79 -14.14
N MET A 24 -5.69 0.44 -13.77
CA MET A 24 -6.66 1.52 -13.54
C MET A 24 -7.40 1.88 -14.83
N ALA A 25 -6.69 2.02 -15.95
CA ALA A 25 -7.30 2.32 -17.24
C ALA A 25 -8.32 1.24 -17.68
N LYS A 26 -8.04 -0.03 -17.37
CA LYS A 26 -8.95 -1.14 -17.68
C LYS A 26 -10.23 -1.12 -16.82
N ASN A 27 -10.14 -0.59 -15.59
CA ASN A 27 -11.23 -0.59 -14.63
C ASN A 27 -11.74 0.84 -14.35
N GLN A 28 -11.61 1.74 -15.34
CA GLN A 28 -11.94 3.16 -15.15
C GLN A 28 -13.39 3.41 -14.75
N ASP A 29 -14.31 2.57 -15.21
CA ASP A 29 -15.74 2.67 -14.87
C ASP A 29 -16.04 2.34 -13.41
N GLU A 30 -15.11 1.67 -12.72
CA GLU A 30 -15.21 1.31 -11.29
C GLU A 30 -14.52 2.34 -10.36
N ILE A 31 -13.83 3.33 -10.95
CA ILE A 31 -13.06 4.33 -10.20
C ILE A 31 -13.96 5.53 -9.94
N SER A 32 -14.19 5.87 -8.67
CA SER A 32 -14.95 7.06 -8.30
C SER A 32 -14.12 8.33 -8.49
N GLU A 33 -14.79 9.50 -8.58
CA GLU A 33 -14.13 10.80 -8.69
C GLU A 33 -13.18 11.08 -7.51
N GLU A 34 -13.53 10.63 -6.30
CA GLU A 34 -12.67 10.76 -5.13
C GLU A 34 -11.41 9.92 -5.25
N MET A 35 -11.51 8.75 -5.88
CA MET A 35 -10.36 7.89 -6.15
C MET A 35 -9.43 8.53 -7.17
N ASP A 36 -9.96 9.14 -8.23
CA ASP A 36 -9.18 9.88 -9.23
C ASP A 36 -8.43 11.05 -8.57
N ASN A 37 -9.11 11.84 -7.75
CA ASN A 37 -8.48 12.92 -7.00
C ASN A 37 -7.36 12.43 -6.08
N PHE A 38 -7.56 11.26 -5.44
CA PHE A 38 -6.52 10.64 -4.62
C PHE A 38 -5.34 10.14 -5.46
N ILE A 39 -5.60 9.54 -6.63
CA ILE A 39 -4.56 9.10 -7.57
C ILE A 39 -3.70 10.28 -8.00
N ASP A 40 -4.33 11.38 -8.39
CA ASP A 40 -3.64 12.62 -8.79
C ASP A 40 -2.77 13.17 -7.65
N TYR A 41 -3.32 13.24 -6.43
CA TYR A 41 -2.57 13.63 -5.25
C TYR A 41 -1.38 12.69 -4.98
N PHE A 42 -1.59 11.38 -5.11
CA PHE A 42 -0.54 10.40 -4.89
C PHE A 42 0.58 10.54 -5.91
N VAL A 43 0.24 10.66 -7.19
CA VAL A 43 1.21 10.85 -8.27
C VAL A 43 2.03 12.11 -8.02
N GLU A 44 1.38 13.25 -7.75
CA GLU A 44 2.08 14.52 -7.55
C GLU A 44 2.99 14.49 -6.32
N THR A 45 2.53 13.86 -5.24
CA THR A 45 3.22 13.90 -3.96
C THR A 45 4.35 12.87 -3.86
N TYR A 46 4.14 11.66 -4.36
CA TYR A 46 5.02 10.52 -4.09
C TYR A 46 5.76 9.97 -5.32
N LEU A 47 5.25 10.17 -6.54
CA LEU A 47 5.85 9.65 -7.77
C LEU A 47 6.44 10.74 -8.67
N GLY A 48 5.93 11.96 -8.57
CA GLY A 48 6.24 13.06 -9.47
C GLY A 48 5.33 13.05 -10.71
N LYS A 49 4.80 14.21 -11.05
CA LYS A 49 3.90 14.42 -12.19
C LYS A 49 4.66 14.34 -13.52
N VAL A 50 4.04 13.77 -14.54
CA VAL A 50 4.60 13.80 -15.89
C VAL A 50 4.41 15.20 -16.47
N GLU A 51 5.49 15.84 -16.84
CA GLU A 51 5.51 17.16 -17.45
C GLU A 51 5.15 17.09 -18.95
N ARG A 52 4.87 18.24 -19.57
CA ARG A 52 4.61 18.34 -21.02
C ARG A 52 5.76 17.83 -21.87
N SER A 53 6.97 17.82 -21.35
CA SER A 53 8.18 17.28 -21.97
C SER A 53 8.21 15.75 -22.04
N GLY A 54 7.25 15.06 -21.40
CA GLY A 54 7.25 13.60 -21.21
C GLY A 54 8.18 13.13 -20.08
N ARG A 55 8.89 14.04 -19.43
CA ARG A 55 9.72 13.71 -18.27
C ARG A 55 8.89 13.72 -16.99
N ARG A 56 9.21 12.81 -16.08
CA ARG A 56 8.62 12.81 -14.75
C ARG A 56 9.35 13.85 -13.87
N GLY A 57 8.57 14.74 -13.29
CA GLY A 57 9.07 15.72 -12.32
C GLY A 57 9.47 15.08 -11.00
N ASN A 58 10.13 15.85 -10.15
CA ASN A 58 10.48 15.38 -8.81
C ASN A 58 9.24 15.29 -7.92
N PRO A 59 9.01 14.18 -7.22
CA PRO A 59 7.95 14.09 -6.23
C PRO A 59 8.22 15.03 -5.05
N ARG A 60 7.17 15.48 -4.37
CA ARG A 60 7.29 16.27 -3.13
C ARG A 60 7.99 15.47 -2.02
N ILE A 61 7.69 14.18 -1.94
CA ILE A 61 8.31 13.24 -1.00
C ILE A 61 9.06 12.20 -1.81
N LYS A 62 10.37 12.15 -1.67
CA LYS A 62 11.24 11.24 -2.41
C LYS A 62 10.92 9.78 -2.10
N ILE A 63 10.94 8.91 -3.11
CA ILE A 63 10.63 7.47 -2.98
C ILE A 63 11.39 6.81 -1.82
N PRO A 64 12.70 7.00 -1.62
CA PRO A 64 13.42 6.36 -0.52
C PRO A 64 12.90 6.75 0.88
N THR A 65 12.21 7.87 1.03
CA THR A 65 11.70 8.34 2.32
C THR A 65 10.53 7.49 2.83
N TRP A 66 9.68 7.02 1.92
CA TRP A 66 8.49 6.25 2.26
C TRP A 66 8.58 4.77 1.89
N ASN A 67 9.54 4.39 1.05
CA ASN A 67 9.75 3.02 0.63
C ASN A 67 10.29 2.17 1.80
N LYS A 68 9.81 0.94 1.92
CA LYS A 68 10.16 0.01 3.00
C LYS A 68 10.81 -1.28 2.51
N PHE A 69 11.02 -1.44 1.20
CA PHE A 69 11.57 -2.67 0.63
C PHE A 69 12.89 -3.07 1.27
N ALA A 70 13.86 -2.17 1.27
CA ALA A 70 15.17 -2.42 1.87
C ALA A 70 15.08 -2.65 3.39
N SER A 71 14.27 -1.84 4.08
CA SER A 71 14.09 -1.97 5.55
C SER A 71 13.53 -3.34 5.93
N VAL A 72 12.61 -3.91 5.12
CA VAL A 72 12.07 -5.25 5.36
C VAL A 72 13.16 -6.31 5.19
N LEU A 73 13.97 -6.23 4.12
CA LEU A 73 15.06 -7.18 3.87
C LEU A 73 16.13 -7.14 4.96
N GLU A 74 16.43 -5.96 5.47
CA GLU A 74 17.40 -5.76 6.55
C GLU A 74 16.83 -6.06 7.94
N LYS A 75 15.55 -6.50 8.01
CA LYS A 75 14.84 -6.81 9.28
C LYS A 75 14.83 -5.65 10.27
N PHE A 76 14.94 -4.41 9.77
CA PHE A 76 14.70 -3.26 10.63
C PHE A 76 13.23 -3.26 11.08
N PRO A 77 12.97 -2.92 12.34
CA PRO A 77 11.59 -2.76 12.80
C PRO A 77 10.95 -1.67 11.92
N CYS A 78 10.02 -2.09 11.07
CA CYS A 78 9.20 -1.17 10.30
C CYS A 78 8.28 -0.46 11.29
N THR A 79 8.78 0.64 11.88
CA THR A 79 7.92 1.50 12.68
C THR A 79 6.84 2.05 11.75
N ASN A 80 5.63 1.75 12.09
CA ASN A 80 4.41 1.86 11.29
C ASN A 80 4.01 3.31 10.94
N ASN A 81 4.75 4.30 11.45
CA ASN A 81 4.36 5.72 11.43
C ASN A 81 4.13 6.29 10.01
N GLY A 82 4.92 5.87 9.02
CA GLY A 82 4.72 6.33 7.63
C GLY A 82 3.54 5.65 6.93
N ALA A 83 3.36 4.35 7.17
CA ALA A 83 2.22 3.60 6.64
C ALA A 83 0.92 3.96 7.37
N GLU A 84 0.98 4.27 8.67
CA GLU A 84 -0.19 4.75 9.46
C GLU A 84 -0.64 6.14 9.02
N ALA A 85 0.28 7.06 8.76
CA ALA A 85 -0.07 8.38 8.22
C ALA A 85 -0.70 8.26 6.82
N PHE A 86 -0.18 7.37 5.96
CA PHE A 86 -0.73 7.09 4.64
C PHE A 86 -2.09 6.40 4.74
N ASN A 87 -2.20 5.35 5.56
CA ASN A 87 -3.47 4.65 5.79
C ASN A 87 -4.51 5.55 6.47
N GLY A 88 -4.08 6.45 7.34
CA GLY A 88 -4.95 7.45 7.96
C GLY A 88 -5.51 8.46 6.95
N ALA A 89 -4.70 8.91 6.00
CA ALA A 89 -5.15 9.75 4.91
C ALA A 89 -6.10 9.00 3.95
N TRP A 90 -5.73 7.76 3.58
CA TRP A 90 -6.55 6.86 2.76
C TRP A 90 -7.92 6.61 3.40
N ASN A 91 -7.94 6.20 4.68
CA ASN A 91 -9.18 5.94 5.39
C ASN A 91 -10.07 7.20 5.50
N LYS A 92 -9.49 8.38 5.62
CA LYS A 92 -10.26 9.64 5.64
C LYS A 92 -10.88 9.97 4.28
N CYS A 93 -10.23 9.60 3.18
CA CYS A 93 -10.77 9.80 1.83
C CYS A 93 -11.87 8.77 1.50
N THR A 94 -11.70 7.51 1.89
CA THR A 94 -12.65 6.43 1.60
C THR A 94 -13.83 6.36 2.57
N LEU A 95 -13.67 6.81 3.82
CA LEU A 95 -14.72 6.75 4.86
C LEU A 95 -15.81 7.83 4.73
N ARG A 96 -15.69 8.78 3.80
CA ARG A 96 -16.72 9.80 3.61
C ARG A 96 -17.98 9.28 2.91
N GLU A 97 -17.88 8.23 2.10
CA GLU A 97 -19.03 7.69 1.36
C GLU A 97 -19.53 6.31 1.83
N GLU A 98 -18.66 5.48 2.40
CA GLU A 98 -19.02 4.11 2.82
C GLU A 98 -19.26 3.98 4.34
N GLY A 99 -19.59 5.06 5.01
CA GLY A 99 -19.63 5.18 6.48
C GLY A 99 -20.49 4.18 7.26
N LEU A 100 -21.18 3.24 6.63
CA LEU A 100 -22.01 2.22 7.29
C LEU A 100 -21.62 0.78 6.98
N VAL A 101 -21.04 0.49 5.80
CA VAL A 101 -20.75 -0.90 5.41
C VAL A 101 -19.35 -1.28 5.86
N HIS A 102 -18.36 -0.39 5.72
CA HIS A 102 -17.01 -0.65 6.18
C HIS A 102 -16.86 -0.70 7.70
N GLN A 103 -17.61 0.13 8.43
CA GLN A 103 -17.64 0.05 9.89
C GLN A 103 -18.09 -1.35 10.35
N LYS A 104 -19.15 -1.89 9.76
CA LYS A 104 -19.66 -3.23 10.09
C LYS A 104 -18.72 -4.35 9.69
N VAL A 105 -18.02 -4.23 8.56
CA VAL A 105 -17.01 -5.23 8.12
C VAL A 105 -15.73 -5.10 8.93
N HIS A 106 -15.31 -3.90 9.27
CA HIS A 106 -14.19 -3.65 10.18
C HIS A 106 -14.50 -4.16 11.59
N ASP A 107 -15.67 -3.86 12.13
CA ASP A 107 -16.11 -4.31 13.45
C ASP A 107 -16.31 -5.83 13.50
N ALA A 108 -16.79 -6.46 12.42
CA ALA A 108 -16.88 -7.91 12.30
C ALA A 108 -15.49 -8.57 12.20
N ARG A 109 -14.49 -7.92 11.59
CA ARG A 109 -13.10 -8.41 11.50
C ARG A 109 -12.29 -8.14 12.77
N VAL A 110 -12.53 -7.02 13.43
CA VAL A 110 -11.95 -6.70 14.75
C VAL A 110 -12.52 -7.61 15.83
N ASN A 111 -13.79 -8.02 15.72
CA ASN A 111 -14.42 -8.97 16.64
C ASN A 111 -13.96 -10.43 16.45
N VAL A 112 -13.26 -10.76 15.36
CA VAL A 112 -12.59 -12.08 15.21
C VAL A 112 -11.26 -12.11 15.99
N VAL A 113 -10.65 -10.96 16.26
CA VAL A 113 -9.55 -10.84 17.21
C VAL A 113 -10.19 -10.37 18.53
N ASP A 114 -10.43 -11.31 19.45
CA ASP A 114 -10.94 -11.04 20.78
C ASP A 114 -10.27 -9.78 21.37
N PRO A 115 -10.99 -8.65 21.57
CA PRO A 115 -10.41 -7.44 22.14
C PRO A 115 -9.90 -7.67 23.58
N LEU A 116 -10.27 -8.77 24.21
CA LEU A 116 -9.78 -9.25 25.50
C LEU A 116 -8.60 -10.23 25.37
N ALA A 117 -8.15 -10.56 24.12
CA ALA A 117 -7.00 -11.41 23.96
C ALA A 117 -5.76 -10.78 24.62
N PRO A 118 -5.05 -11.52 25.47
CA PRO A 118 -3.88 -11.01 26.18
C PRO A 118 -2.87 -10.48 25.14
N GLY A 119 -2.13 -9.42 25.46
CA GLY A 119 -1.21 -8.72 24.56
C GLY A 119 -0.18 -9.59 23.82
N SER A 120 -0.06 -10.87 24.18
CA SER A 120 0.67 -11.92 23.48
C SER A 120 0.06 -12.29 22.12
N ALA A 121 -1.26 -12.38 22.00
CA ALA A 121 -1.93 -12.74 20.74
C ALA A 121 -1.78 -11.63 19.67
N ARG A 122 -1.93 -10.37 20.07
CA ARG A 122 -1.73 -9.20 19.19
C ARG A 122 -0.28 -9.08 18.72
N LYS A 123 0.69 -9.35 19.61
CA LYS A 123 2.11 -9.39 19.24
C LYS A 123 2.42 -10.54 18.29
N GLN A 124 1.81 -11.71 18.48
CA GLN A 124 2.00 -12.85 17.58
C GLN A 124 1.41 -12.59 16.20
N TYR A 125 0.23 -11.97 16.14
CA TYR A 125 -0.40 -11.57 14.88
C TYR A 125 0.47 -10.59 14.09
N SER A 126 1.00 -9.55 14.74
CA SER A 126 1.91 -8.59 14.10
C SER A 126 3.17 -9.27 13.57
N LYS A 127 3.76 -10.18 14.34
CA LYS A 127 4.94 -10.95 13.90
C LYS A 127 4.63 -11.85 12.70
N ASN A 128 3.48 -12.51 12.68
CA ASN A 128 3.08 -13.34 11.54
C ASN A 128 2.93 -12.50 10.26
N LYS A 129 2.31 -11.33 10.37
CA LYS A 129 2.17 -10.38 9.27
C LYS A 129 3.54 -9.90 8.74
N GLU A 130 4.46 -9.53 9.63
CA GLU A 130 5.83 -9.13 9.28
C GLU A 130 6.58 -10.26 8.56
N MET A 131 6.43 -11.51 9.03
CA MET A 131 7.07 -12.68 8.40
C MET A 131 6.51 -12.94 7.01
N LEU A 132 5.20 -12.81 6.79
CA LEU A 132 4.58 -12.97 5.48
C LEU A 132 5.07 -11.89 4.51
N ILE A 133 5.09 -10.63 4.93
CA ILE A 133 5.63 -9.54 4.13
C ILE A 133 7.11 -9.78 3.80
N PHE A 134 7.92 -10.16 4.77
CA PHE A 134 9.33 -10.47 4.57
C PHE A 134 9.53 -11.59 3.54
N SER A 135 8.73 -12.66 3.63
CA SER A 135 8.79 -13.78 2.67
C SER A 135 8.51 -13.31 1.24
N LEU A 136 7.44 -12.54 1.03
CA LEU A 136 7.09 -12.02 -0.29
C LEU A 136 8.14 -11.04 -0.84
N VAL A 137 8.60 -10.11 0.00
CA VAL A 137 9.63 -9.12 -0.38
C VAL A 137 10.95 -9.81 -0.75
N SER A 138 11.33 -10.86 -0.01
CA SER A 138 12.55 -11.64 -0.31
C SER A 138 12.47 -12.39 -1.66
N GLN A 139 11.27 -12.70 -2.10
CA GLN A 139 11.04 -13.41 -3.36
C GLN A 139 10.70 -12.48 -4.53
N TYR A 140 10.66 -11.17 -4.32
CA TYR A 140 10.24 -10.19 -5.32
C TYR A 140 10.89 -10.37 -6.69
N ALA A 141 12.22 -10.57 -6.72
CA ALA A 141 12.97 -10.74 -7.97
C ALA A 141 12.58 -12.02 -8.74
N GLN A 142 12.04 -13.03 -8.04
CA GLN A 142 11.66 -14.31 -8.60
C GLN A 142 10.20 -14.32 -9.08
N ILE A 143 9.39 -13.34 -8.68
CA ILE A 143 7.97 -13.23 -9.05
C ILE A 143 7.87 -12.45 -10.36
N PRO A 144 7.56 -13.11 -11.50
CA PRO A 144 7.48 -12.43 -12.80
C PRO A 144 6.26 -11.53 -12.90
N ASP A 145 5.13 -11.94 -12.31
CA ASP A 145 3.89 -11.21 -12.31
C ASP A 145 3.84 -10.20 -11.14
N LYS A 146 4.19 -8.95 -11.45
CA LYS A 146 4.19 -7.87 -10.46
C LYS A 146 2.78 -7.47 -10.03
N GLN A 147 1.76 -7.70 -10.85
CA GLN A 147 0.37 -7.47 -10.47
C GLN A 147 -0.05 -8.45 -9.37
N ASN A 148 0.24 -9.73 -9.54
CA ASN A 148 -0.01 -10.73 -8.52
C ASN A 148 0.73 -10.42 -7.22
N TYR A 149 2.01 -10.07 -7.30
CA TYR A 149 2.79 -9.63 -6.14
C TYR A 149 2.11 -8.49 -5.36
N LEU A 150 1.67 -7.43 -6.07
CA LEU A 150 1.00 -6.29 -5.45
C LEU A 150 -0.33 -6.68 -4.78
N GLN A 151 -1.07 -7.63 -5.38
CA GLN A 151 -2.33 -8.13 -4.82
C GLN A 151 -2.08 -8.96 -3.55
N GLU A 152 -1.08 -9.83 -3.54
CA GLU A 152 -0.72 -10.62 -2.36
C GLU A 152 -0.27 -9.74 -1.19
N VAL A 153 0.63 -8.79 -1.45
CA VAL A 153 1.04 -7.81 -0.42
C VAL A 153 -0.17 -7.01 0.08
N GLY A 154 -1.03 -6.56 -0.83
CA GLY A 154 -2.26 -5.85 -0.49
C GLY A 154 -3.22 -6.67 0.36
N GLY A 155 -3.32 -7.98 0.09
CA GLY A 155 -4.08 -8.93 0.90
C GLY A 155 -3.55 -9.04 2.33
N ILE A 156 -2.24 -9.18 2.50
CA ILE A 156 -1.59 -9.23 3.83
C ILE A 156 -1.79 -7.91 4.57
N MET A 157 -1.73 -6.77 3.88
CA MET A 157 -1.89 -5.47 4.52
C MET A 157 -3.30 -5.21 5.03
N LYS A 158 -4.31 -5.86 4.46
CA LYS A 158 -5.72 -5.81 4.90
C LYS A 158 -6.03 -6.74 6.07
N LEU A 159 -5.19 -7.75 6.30
CA LEU A 159 -5.24 -8.57 7.50
C LEU A 159 -4.87 -7.73 8.72
#